data_191bc0a092ab18354e960f7ddfbf6541
#
_entry.id   191bc0a092ab18354e960f7ddfbf6541
#
_cell.length_a   1.000
_cell.length_b   1.000
_cell.length_c   1.000
_cell.angle_alpha   90.00
_cell.angle_beta   90.00
_cell.angle_gamma   90.00
#
_symmetry.space_group_name_H-M   'P 1'
#
loop_
_entity.id
_entity.type
_entity.pdbx_description
1 polymer ?
#
loop_
_entity_poly.entity_id
_entity_poly.type
_entity_poly.pdbx_seq_one_letter_code
_entity_poly.pdbx_strand_id
1 'polypeptide(L)'
;LSAPQFYDEKLGVFLNGRQVTGRCPIAGCASEFGYADECSLGHSYQPWELIDPKSALSGETPSMREVENWYFRLEEFHGLVSAWLRAYESEPTCRAFAAKSIREFLEAPVVHVKRELFGLYCAVLGDLPPHTLVYDAAKPSFALSFERLSAREEACARMKAAGISFRTGKTLVPFRLTGNISWGVPAPELEGLS
;
A
#
# COMPACT_ATOMS: atom_id res chain seq x y z
N LEU A 1 -15.41 0.74 -4.54
CA LEU A 1 -14.95 1.46 -3.34
C LEU A 1 -14.67 2.92 -3.69
N SER A 2 -15.16 3.85 -2.87
CA SER A 2 -14.83 5.26 -3.00
C SER A 2 -13.44 5.53 -2.38
N ALA A 3 -12.69 6.41 -3.01
CA ALA A 3 -11.39 6.86 -2.51
C ALA A 3 -11.14 8.33 -2.89
N PRO A 4 -10.53 9.12 -2.00
CA PRO A 4 -10.17 10.49 -2.32
C PRO A 4 -9.05 10.54 -3.36
N GLN A 5 -9.18 11.44 -4.35
CA GLN A 5 -8.21 11.63 -5.41
C GLN A 5 -8.06 13.12 -5.73
N PHE A 6 -6.86 13.55 -6.10
CA PHE A 6 -6.60 14.93 -6.51
C PHE A 6 -7.31 15.28 -7.81
N TYR A 7 -7.91 16.46 -7.84
CA TYR A 7 -8.63 17.02 -8.97
C TYR A 7 -8.15 18.44 -9.29
N ASP A 8 -7.81 18.69 -10.54
CA ASP A 8 -7.43 20.01 -11.04
C ASP A 8 -8.68 20.77 -11.50
N GLU A 9 -9.10 21.75 -10.70
CA GLU A 9 -10.30 22.53 -10.97
C GLU A 9 -10.19 23.37 -12.26
N LYS A 10 -8.98 23.83 -12.59
CA LYS A 10 -8.73 24.65 -13.74
C LYS A 10 -8.82 23.86 -15.05
N LEU A 11 -8.35 22.63 -15.02
CA LEU A 11 -8.36 21.74 -16.19
C LEU A 11 -9.58 20.83 -16.23
N GLY A 12 -10.32 20.68 -15.13
CA GLY A 12 -11.49 19.82 -15.04
C GLY A 12 -11.13 18.31 -15.07
N VAL A 13 -9.96 17.91 -14.55
CA VAL A 13 -9.46 16.53 -14.64
C VAL A 13 -8.95 15.99 -13.31
N PHE A 14 -9.12 14.69 -13.08
CA PHE A 14 -8.43 14.00 -12.00
C PHE A 14 -6.94 13.88 -12.32
N LEU A 15 -6.10 14.03 -11.30
CA LEU A 15 -4.65 13.95 -11.41
C LEU A 15 -4.17 12.57 -10.95
N ASN A 16 -3.22 11.99 -11.68
CA ASN A 16 -2.49 10.80 -11.20
C ASN A 16 -1.36 11.20 -10.24
N GLY A 17 -0.75 10.20 -9.58
CA GLY A 17 0.27 10.43 -8.56
C GLY A 17 1.45 11.30 -9.02
N ARG A 18 1.90 11.16 -10.26
CA ARG A 18 3.02 11.92 -10.85
C ARG A 18 2.63 13.31 -11.36
N GLN A 19 1.35 13.59 -11.48
CA GLN A 19 0.83 14.91 -11.87
C GLN A 19 0.59 15.83 -10.67
N VAL A 20 0.89 15.37 -9.46
CA VAL A 20 0.84 16.19 -8.25
C VAL A 20 2.22 16.20 -7.60
N THR A 21 2.71 17.39 -7.29
CA THR A 21 3.98 17.60 -6.59
C THR A 21 3.74 18.40 -5.31
N GLY A 22 4.59 18.19 -4.31
CA GLY A 22 4.49 18.88 -3.04
C GLY A 22 5.66 18.50 -2.15
N ARG A 23 5.57 18.77 -0.84
CA ARG A 23 6.60 18.42 0.14
C ARG A 23 6.26 17.12 0.86
N CYS A 24 7.28 16.32 1.14
CA CYS A 24 7.14 15.09 1.91
C CYS A 24 6.61 15.38 3.33
N PRO A 25 5.60 14.64 3.82
CA PRO A 25 5.05 14.84 5.17
C PRO A 25 5.94 14.28 6.29
N ILE A 26 6.97 13.52 5.95
CA ILE A 26 7.86 12.90 6.95
C ILE A 26 8.80 13.96 7.53
N ALA A 27 8.74 14.14 8.85
CA ALA A 27 9.56 15.12 9.56
C ALA A 27 11.07 14.86 9.32
N GLY A 28 11.81 15.91 9.02
CA GLY A 28 13.26 15.83 8.75
C GLY A 28 13.63 15.24 7.40
N CYS A 29 12.67 14.98 6.52
CA CYS A 29 12.96 14.51 5.17
C CYS A 29 13.69 15.58 4.36
N ALA A 30 14.85 15.23 3.79
CA ALA A 30 15.67 16.11 2.94
C ALA A 30 15.26 16.05 1.46
N SER A 31 14.13 15.43 1.12
CA SER A 31 13.62 15.38 -0.25
C SER A 31 13.24 16.76 -0.74
N GLU A 32 13.74 17.15 -1.89
CA GLU A 32 13.40 18.44 -2.52
C GLU A 32 11.92 18.50 -2.94
N PHE A 33 11.34 17.35 -3.31
CA PHE A 33 9.93 17.26 -3.69
C PHE A 33 9.36 15.85 -3.43
N GLY A 34 8.04 15.78 -3.32
CA GLY A 34 7.25 14.55 -3.27
C GLY A 34 6.20 14.54 -4.37
N TYR A 35 5.76 13.35 -4.72
CA TYR A 35 4.56 13.10 -5.52
C TYR A 35 3.39 12.76 -4.59
N ALA A 36 2.22 12.43 -5.16
CA ALA A 36 1.04 12.13 -4.34
C ALA A 36 1.21 10.92 -3.40
N ASP A 37 2.11 9.99 -3.68
CA ASP A 37 2.26 8.70 -3.00
C ASP A 37 3.66 8.42 -2.48
N GLU A 38 4.69 9.14 -2.98
CA GLU A 38 6.07 8.94 -2.55
C GLU A 38 6.94 10.19 -2.79
N CYS A 39 8.03 10.33 -2.05
CA CYS A 39 9.04 11.35 -2.31
C CYS A 39 10.27 10.80 -3.00
N SER A 40 11.17 11.68 -3.44
CA SER A 40 12.43 11.31 -4.14
C SER A 40 13.37 10.42 -3.30
N LEU A 41 13.19 10.35 -1.99
CA LEU A 41 13.95 9.50 -1.07
C LEU A 41 13.19 8.19 -0.72
N GLY A 42 12.05 7.90 -1.39
CA GLY A 42 11.32 6.64 -1.24
C GLY A 42 10.44 6.55 0.00
N HIS A 43 10.12 7.66 0.68
CA HIS A 43 9.09 7.63 1.72
C HIS A 43 7.71 7.54 1.06
N SER A 44 6.93 6.55 1.47
CA SER A 44 5.53 6.38 1.02
C SER A 44 4.57 7.00 2.04
N TYR A 45 3.53 7.63 1.55
CA TYR A 45 2.47 8.30 2.32
C TYR A 45 1.16 8.31 1.52
N GLN A 46 0.09 8.69 2.18
CA GLN A 46 -1.20 8.82 1.49
C GLN A 46 -1.28 10.17 0.75
N PRO A 47 -2.02 10.26 -0.36
CA PRO A 47 -2.10 11.50 -1.15
C PRO A 47 -2.48 12.73 -0.33
N TRP A 48 -3.40 12.59 0.62
CA TRP A 48 -3.86 13.69 1.48
C TRP A 48 -2.86 14.12 2.56
N GLU A 49 -1.77 13.37 2.76
CA GLU A 49 -0.68 13.73 3.67
C GLU A 49 0.35 14.65 3.00
N LEU A 50 0.37 14.74 1.66
CA LEU A 50 1.30 15.58 0.91
C LEU A 50 1.14 17.06 1.29
N ILE A 51 2.24 17.72 1.63
CA ILE A 51 2.24 19.12 2.07
C ILE A 51 2.34 20.03 0.84
N ASP A 52 1.51 21.08 0.80
CA ASP A 52 1.45 22.10 -0.28
C ASP A 52 1.34 21.47 -1.69
N PRO A 53 0.32 20.63 -1.94
CA PRO A 53 0.18 19.96 -3.25
C PRO A 53 -0.04 20.97 -4.38
N LYS A 54 0.61 20.73 -5.52
CA LYS A 54 0.47 21.49 -6.75
C LYS A 54 0.25 20.56 -7.93
N SER A 55 -0.67 20.93 -8.81
CA SER A 55 -0.82 20.28 -10.10
C SER A 55 0.41 20.56 -10.98
N ALA A 56 1.09 19.52 -11.43
CA ALA A 56 2.18 19.65 -12.39
C ALA A 56 1.71 20.08 -13.78
N LEU A 57 0.39 20.02 -14.04
CA LEU A 57 -0.21 20.40 -15.33
C LEU A 57 -0.58 21.89 -15.37
N SER A 58 -1.22 22.41 -14.33
CA SER A 58 -1.73 23.79 -14.30
C SER A 58 -0.96 24.72 -13.38
N GLY A 59 -0.16 24.19 -12.45
CA GLY A 59 0.51 24.92 -11.38
C GLY A 59 -0.41 25.30 -10.19
N GLU A 60 -1.72 25.06 -10.30
CA GLU A 60 -2.68 25.39 -9.26
C GLU A 60 -2.68 24.36 -8.12
N THR A 61 -3.25 24.75 -6.98
CA THR A 61 -3.48 23.81 -5.87
C THR A 61 -4.70 22.94 -6.18
N PRO A 62 -4.52 21.60 -6.31
CA PRO A 62 -5.63 20.71 -6.61
C PRO A 62 -6.55 20.54 -5.40
N SER A 63 -7.82 20.25 -5.63
CA SER A 63 -8.77 19.82 -4.60
C SER A 63 -8.76 18.30 -4.44
N MET A 64 -9.30 17.81 -3.31
CA MET A 64 -9.59 16.39 -3.13
C MET A 64 -11.05 16.11 -3.44
N ARG A 65 -11.31 15.14 -4.31
CA ARG A 65 -12.67 14.68 -4.64
C ARG A 65 -12.77 13.18 -4.45
N GLU A 66 -13.92 12.73 -3.92
CA GLU A 66 -14.24 11.32 -3.86
C GLU A 66 -14.52 10.78 -5.26
N VAL A 67 -13.95 9.63 -5.57
CA VAL A 67 -14.14 8.92 -6.82
C VAL A 67 -14.39 7.44 -6.56
N GLU A 68 -15.40 6.88 -7.19
CA GLU A 68 -15.62 5.44 -7.15
C GLU A 68 -14.61 4.71 -8.01
N ASN A 69 -14.03 3.64 -7.46
CA ASN A 69 -13.06 2.82 -8.13
C ASN A 69 -13.45 1.34 -8.05
N TRP A 70 -13.18 0.63 -9.11
CA TRP A 70 -13.33 -0.81 -9.16
C TRP A 70 -12.02 -1.48 -8.75
N TYR A 71 -12.14 -2.55 -7.99
CA TYR A 71 -11.00 -3.33 -7.52
C TYR A 71 -11.22 -4.80 -7.83
N PHE A 72 -10.16 -5.45 -8.27
CA PHE A 72 -10.09 -6.89 -8.36
C PHE A 72 -9.53 -7.43 -7.04
N ARG A 73 -10.28 -8.31 -6.38
CA ARG A 73 -9.89 -8.87 -5.08
C ARG A 73 -8.86 -9.99 -5.27
N LEU A 74 -7.63 -9.58 -5.60
CA LEU A 74 -6.54 -10.50 -5.93
C LEU A 74 -6.21 -11.45 -4.77
N GLU A 75 -6.41 -11.02 -3.54
CA GLU A 75 -6.22 -11.83 -2.33
C GLU A 75 -7.10 -13.08 -2.27
N GLU A 76 -8.26 -13.08 -2.93
CA GLU A 76 -9.14 -14.25 -3.03
C GLU A 76 -8.61 -15.34 -3.97
N PHE A 77 -7.68 -14.96 -4.84
CA PHE A 77 -7.07 -15.86 -5.82
C PHE A 77 -5.75 -16.47 -5.35
N HIS A 78 -5.44 -16.38 -4.06
CA HIS A 78 -4.21 -16.92 -3.49
C HIS A 78 -3.95 -18.38 -3.90
N GLY A 79 -4.98 -19.24 -3.82
CA GLY A 79 -4.87 -20.65 -4.21
C GLY A 79 -4.55 -20.85 -5.70
N LEU A 80 -5.19 -20.07 -6.58
CA LEU A 80 -4.95 -20.10 -8.01
C LEU A 80 -3.53 -19.64 -8.36
N VAL A 81 -3.10 -18.49 -7.79
CA VAL A 81 -1.75 -17.95 -8.02
C VAL A 81 -0.69 -18.91 -7.49
N SER A 82 -0.92 -19.54 -6.34
CA SER A 82 -0.01 -20.52 -5.76
C SER A 82 0.11 -21.78 -6.65
N ALA A 83 -1.00 -22.25 -7.20
CA ALA A 83 -0.99 -23.40 -8.12
C ALA A 83 -0.27 -23.06 -9.42
N TRP A 84 -0.54 -21.88 -9.97
CA TRP A 84 0.13 -21.39 -11.17
C TRP A 84 1.64 -21.23 -10.94
N LEU A 85 2.06 -20.67 -9.80
CA LEU A 85 3.47 -20.47 -9.47
C LEU A 85 4.21 -21.83 -9.40
N ARG A 86 3.62 -22.84 -8.76
CA ARG A 86 4.21 -24.21 -8.74
C ARG A 86 4.40 -24.79 -10.14
N ALA A 87 3.41 -24.60 -11.03
CA ALA A 87 3.53 -25.04 -12.41
C ALA A 87 4.64 -24.27 -13.15
N TYR A 88 4.67 -22.94 -12.99
CA TYR A 88 5.69 -22.09 -13.60
C TYR A 88 7.11 -22.43 -13.15
N GLU A 89 7.30 -22.77 -11.87
CA GLU A 89 8.62 -23.16 -11.32
C GLU A 89 9.15 -24.47 -11.90
N SER A 90 8.29 -25.33 -12.45
CA SER A 90 8.70 -26.57 -13.14
C SER A 90 9.05 -26.36 -14.61
N GLU A 91 8.78 -25.19 -15.20
CA GLU A 91 9.08 -24.89 -16.58
C GLU A 91 10.57 -24.55 -16.80
N PRO A 92 11.20 -25.03 -17.89
CA PRO A 92 12.60 -24.70 -18.21
C PRO A 92 12.85 -23.21 -18.43
N THR A 93 11.81 -22.45 -18.75
CA THR A 93 11.86 -21.00 -18.97
C THR A 93 11.63 -20.18 -17.71
N CYS A 94 11.45 -20.83 -16.55
CA CYS A 94 11.22 -20.16 -15.29
C CYS A 94 12.39 -19.23 -14.92
N ARG A 95 12.06 -17.96 -14.69
CA ARG A 95 13.00 -16.99 -14.15
C ARG A 95 12.95 -17.02 -12.63
N ALA A 96 13.98 -17.57 -12.00
CA ALA A 96 14.05 -17.75 -10.54
C ALA A 96 13.76 -16.45 -9.76
N PHE A 97 14.22 -15.28 -10.25
CA PHE A 97 13.94 -13.99 -9.62
C PHE A 97 12.43 -13.66 -9.67
N ALA A 98 11.76 -13.90 -10.80
CA ALA A 98 10.32 -13.65 -10.92
C ALA A 98 9.52 -14.58 -10.00
N ALA A 99 9.84 -15.88 -10.00
CA ALA A 99 9.21 -16.85 -9.11
C ALA A 99 9.38 -16.47 -7.63
N LYS A 100 10.59 -16.08 -7.23
CA LYS A 100 10.86 -15.60 -5.87
C LYS A 100 10.02 -14.38 -5.53
N SER A 101 9.96 -13.38 -6.42
CA SER A 101 9.18 -12.16 -6.19
C SER A 101 7.70 -12.44 -6.02
N ILE A 102 7.13 -13.34 -6.83
CA ILE A 102 5.72 -13.73 -6.72
C ILE A 102 5.47 -14.49 -5.41
N ARG A 103 6.38 -15.39 -5.02
CA ARG A 103 6.27 -16.15 -3.77
C ARG A 103 6.20 -15.23 -2.55
N GLU A 104 6.97 -14.14 -2.54
CA GLU A 104 6.93 -13.15 -1.46
C GLU A 104 5.55 -12.50 -1.28
N PHE A 105 4.77 -12.37 -2.36
CA PHE A 105 3.39 -11.87 -2.29
C PHE A 105 2.38 -12.93 -1.82
N LEU A 106 2.74 -14.22 -1.89
CA LEU A 106 1.90 -15.32 -1.42
C LEU A 106 2.12 -15.66 0.07
N GLU A 107 3.02 -14.94 0.74
CA GLU A 107 3.20 -15.09 2.18
C GLU A 107 2.02 -14.51 2.95
N ALA A 108 1.81 -14.99 4.18
CA ALA A 108 0.78 -14.46 5.06
C ALA A 108 1.02 -12.96 5.31
N PRO A 109 -0.05 -12.17 5.52
CA PRO A 109 0.09 -10.75 5.85
C PRO A 109 0.92 -10.55 7.12
N VAL A 110 2.04 -9.84 7.03
CA VAL A 110 2.99 -9.65 8.15
C VAL A 110 3.20 -8.16 8.43
N VAL A 111 3.48 -7.86 9.69
CA VAL A 111 3.97 -6.56 10.15
C VAL A 111 5.30 -6.76 10.88
N HIS A 112 6.31 -6.00 10.51
CA HIS A 112 7.63 -6.00 11.16
C HIS A 112 7.77 -4.78 12.05
N VAL A 113 8.06 -4.98 13.32
CA VAL A 113 8.23 -3.94 14.33
C VAL A 113 9.64 -4.00 14.89
N LYS A 114 10.28 -2.85 15.09
CA LYS A 114 11.60 -2.80 15.71
C LYS A 114 11.54 -3.35 17.14
N ARG A 115 12.55 -4.13 17.52
CA ARG A 115 12.63 -4.77 18.86
C ARG A 115 12.57 -3.77 20.02
N GLU A 116 13.12 -2.57 19.85
CA GLU A 116 13.07 -1.50 20.85
C GLU A 116 11.64 -1.08 21.22
N LEU A 117 10.66 -1.30 20.33
CA LEU A 117 9.25 -1.00 20.55
C LEU A 117 8.45 -2.18 21.15
N PHE A 118 9.12 -3.27 21.56
CA PHE A 118 8.44 -4.45 22.07
C PHE A 118 7.60 -4.13 23.32
N GLY A 119 8.07 -3.24 24.19
CA GLY A 119 7.31 -2.80 25.37
C GLY A 119 6.01 -2.09 25.01
N LEU A 120 6.03 -1.22 24.00
CA LEU A 120 4.82 -0.56 23.48
C LEU A 120 3.86 -1.54 22.82
N TYR A 121 4.39 -2.52 22.06
CA TYR A 121 3.58 -3.60 21.53
C TYR A 121 2.87 -4.40 22.63
N CYS A 122 3.57 -4.77 23.70
CA CYS A 122 2.96 -5.48 24.83
C CYS A 122 1.83 -4.68 25.48
N ALA A 123 1.94 -3.36 25.55
CA ALA A 123 0.90 -2.49 26.11
C ALA A 123 -0.39 -2.48 25.31
N VAL A 124 -0.33 -2.73 23.98
CA VAL A 124 -1.49 -2.74 23.08
C VAL A 124 -1.89 -4.14 22.63
N LEU A 125 -1.22 -5.18 23.12
CA LEU A 125 -1.43 -6.57 22.68
C LEU A 125 -2.89 -7.01 22.76
N GLY A 126 -3.59 -6.64 23.85
CA GLY A 126 -5.00 -6.99 24.06
C GLY A 126 -5.98 -6.33 23.08
N ASP A 127 -5.56 -5.24 22.44
CA ASP A 127 -6.37 -4.50 21.48
C ASP A 127 -6.13 -4.94 20.03
N LEU A 128 -5.07 -5.73 19.79
CA LEU A 128 -4.74 -6.16 18.43
C LEU A 128 -5.57 -7.38 18.01
N PRO A 129 -5.91 -7.50 16.72
CA PRO A 129 -6.52 -8.71 16.17
C PRO A 129 -5.66 -9.95 16.42
N PRO A 130 -6.25 -11.16 16.41
CA PRO A 130 -5.51 -12.42 16.54
C PRO A 130 -4.34 -12.50 15.55
N HIS A 131 -3.16 -12.80 16.07
CA HIS A 131 -1.93 -12.91 15.28
C HIS A 131 -0.94 -13.86 15.92
N THR A 132 0.02 -14.32 15.14
CA THR A 132 1.17 -15.09 15.62
C THR A 132 2.38 -14.18 15.76
N LEU A 133 2.96 -14.13 16.97
CA LEU A 133 4.20 -13.42 17.22
C LEU A 133 5.39 -14.29 16.80
N VAL A 134 6.22 -13.78 15.90
CA VAL A 134 7.50 -14.37 15.53
C VAL A 134 8.62 -13.51 16.11
N TYR A 135 9.17 -13.95 17.23
CA TYR A 135 10.21 -13.24 17.97
C TYR A 135 11.53 -14.02 17.95
N ASP A 136 12.58 -13.37 17.51
CA ASP A 136 13.95 -13.90 17.52
C ASP A 136 14.86 -12.85 18.16
N ALA A 137 15.43 -13.17 19.31
CA ALA A 137 16.29 -12.26 20.06
C ALA A 137 17.56 -11.83 19.30
N ALA A 138 17.98 -12.58 18.28
CA ALA A 138 19.13 -12.24 17.44
C ALA A 138 18.80 -11.19 16.38
N LYS A 139 17.50 -10.97 16.09
CA LYS A 139 17.06 -10.03 15.05
C LYS A 139 16.75 -8.64 15.62
N PRO A 140 16.95 -7.57 14.84
CA PRO A 140 16.63 -6.20 15.26
C PRO A 140 15.12 -5.89 15.27
N SER A 141 14.30 -6.81 14.75
CA SER A 141 12.85 -6.68 14.68
C SER A 141 12.16 -8.00 14.98
N PHE A 142 10.91 -7.94 15.40
CA PHE A 142 9.99 -9.07 15.50
C PHE A 142 8.87 -8.91 14.47
N ALA A 143 8.13 -9.98 14.18
CA ALA A 143 7.06 -9.97 13.21
C ALA A 143 5.75 -10.44 13.82
N LEU A 144 4.65 -9.84 13.36
CA LEU A 144 3.28 -10.23 13.65
C LEU A 144 2.68 -10.78 12.36
N SER A 145 2.29 -12.04 12.35
CA SER A 145 1.68 -12.70 11.20
C SER A 145 0.17 -12.85 11.40
N PHE A 146 -0.61 -12.51 10.40
CA PHE A 146 -2.07 -12.51 10.41
C PHE A 146 -2.62 -13.48 9.38
N GLU A 147 -3.78 -14.08 9.65
CA GLU A 147 -4.45 -14.96 8.68
C GLU A 147 -5.04 -14.19 7.50
N ARG A 148 -5.48 -12.93 7.75
CA ARG A 148 -6.19 -12.12 6.75
C ARG A 148 -5.60 -10.72 6.64
N LEU A 149 -5.65 -10.19 5.43
CA LEU A 149 -5.23 -8.82 5.15
C LEU A 149 -5.98 -7.80 6.03
N SER A 150 -7.30 -7.95 6.19
CA SER A 150 -8.10 -7.04 7.02
C SER A 150 -7.65 -6.99 8.48
N ALA A 151 -7.25 -8.12 9.06
CA ALA A 151 -6.70 -8.15 10.42
C ALA A 151 -5.36 -7.41 10.50
N ARG A 152 -4.49 -7.58 9.50
CA ARG A 152 -3.24 -6.80 9.41
C ARG A 152 -3.51 -5.30 9.33
N GLU A 153 -4.44 -4.86 8.47
CA GLU A 153 -4.79 -3.44 8.31
C GLU A 153 -5.33 -2.84 9.61
N GLU A 154 -6.21 -3.57 10.31
CA GLU A 154 -6.72 -3.16 11.61
C GLU A 154 -5.58 -3.04 12.65
N ALA A 155 -4.68 -4.03 12.71
CA ALA A 155 -3.52 -3.97 13.59
C ALA A 155 -2.61 -2.78 13.26
N CYS A 156 -2.37 -2.50 11.97
CA CYS A 156 -1.60 -1.34 11.53
C CYS A 156 -2.22 -0.02 12.02
N ALA A 157 -3.55 0.13 11.89
CA ALA A 157 -4.25 1.33 12.35
C ALA A 157 -4.10 1.52 13.87
N ARG A 158 -4.30 0.45 14.66
CA ARG A 158 -4.17 0.48 16.13
C ARG A 158 -2.74 0.76 16.58
N MET A 159 -1.74 0.13 15.97
CA MET A 159 -0.33 0.39 16.25
C MET A 159 0.07 1.83 15.90
N LYS A 160 -0.39 2.36 14.76
CA LYS A 160 -0.16 3.75 14.37
C LYS A 160 -0.74 4.72 15.40
N ALA A 161 -1.97 4.47 15.86
CA ALA A 161 -2.61 5.27 16.93
C ALA A 161 -1.84 5.24 18.27
N ALA A 162 -1.17 4.12 18.57
CA ALA A 162 -0.31 3.95 19.75
C ALA A 162 1.12 4.47 19.56
N GLY A 163 1.45 5.10 18.43
CA GLY A 163 2.79 5.63 18.15
C GLY A 163 3.84 4.56 17.82
N ILE A 164 3.42 3.33 17.48
CA ILE A 164 4.32 2.24 17.12
C ILE A 164 4.63 2.34 15.62
N SER A 165 5.89 2.57 15.28
CA SER A 165 6.36 2.51 13.90
C SER A 165 6.59 1.06 13.45
N PHE A 166 6.22 0.76 12.20
CA PHE A 166 6.32 -0.59 11.64
C PHE A 166 6.55 -0.56 10.13
N ARG A 167 6.83 -1.73 9.55
CA ARG A 167 6.86 -1.98 8.11
C ARG A 167 5.98 -3.19 7.81
N THR A 168 5.22 -3.14 6.72
CA THR A 168 4.41 -4.27 6.27
C THR A 168 5.22 -5.17 5.33
N GLY A 169 5.01 -6.47 5.46
CA GLY A 169 5.48 -7.44 4.47
C GLY A 169 4.64 -7.37 3.18
N LYS A 170 5.18 -7.93 2.12
CA LYS A 170 4.45 -8.11 0.85
C LYS A 170 3.33 -9.13 1.05
N THR A 171 2.19 -8.89 0.43
CA THR A 171 1.06 -9.83 0.36
C THR A 171 0.16 -9.46 -0.80
N LEU A 172 -0.73 -10.35 -1.23
CA LEU A 172 -1.75 -10.02 -2.21
C LEU A 172 -2.73 -9.01 -1.61
N VAL A 173 -2.98 -7.96 -2.35
CA VAL A 173 -3.92 -6.88 -1.99
C VAL A 173 -4.91 -6.67 -3.13
N PRO A 174 -6.08 -6.04 -2.87
CA PRO A 174 -6.99 -5.67 -3.95
C PRO A 174 -6.27 -4.85 -5.02
N PHE A 175 -6.38 -5.28 -6.27
CA PHE A 175 -5.80 -4.58 -7.40
C PHE A 175 -6.79 -3.59 -7.99
N ARG A 176 -6.42 -2.32 -8.07
CA ARG A 176 -7.28 -1.27 -8.61
C ARG A 176 -7.38 -1.39 -10.14
N LEU A 177 -8.59 -1.56 -10.65
CA LEU A 177 -8.88 -1.67 -12.07
C LEU A 177 -9.15 -0.32 -12.74
N THR A 178 -9.71 0.64 -11.99
CA THR A 178 -10.12 1.94 -12.51
C THR A 178 -9.37 3.07 -11.85
N GLY A 179 -9.29 4.18 -12.52
CA GLY A 179 -8.70 5.41 -12.03
C GLY A 179 -7.90 6.13 -13.12
N ASN A 180 -7.57 7.37 -12.88
CA ASN A 180 -6.70 8.17 -13.76
C ASN A 180 -5.22 7.86 -13.57
N ILE A 181 -4.90 6.74 -12.95
CA ILE A 181 -3.55 6.25 -12.78
C ILE A 181 -3.27 5.28 -13.92
N SER A 182 -2.08 5.32 -14.48
CA SER A 182 -1.59 4.63 -15.68
C SER A 182 -1.84 3.11 -15.81
N TRP A 183 -2.56 2.49 -14.87
CA TRP A 183 -2.78 1.06 -14.78
C TRP A 183 -4.25 0.64 -14.79
N GLY A 184 -5.19 1.58 -14.82
CA GLY A 184 -6.61 1.27 -14.76
C GLY A 184 -7.37 1.67 -16.02
N VAL A 185 -8.50 1.01 -16.25
CA VAL A 185 -9.50 1.46 -17.23
C VAL A 185 -10.32 2.57 -16.58
N PRO A 186 -10.56 3.71 -17.25
CA PRO A 186 -11.44 4.75 -16.73
C PRO A 186 -12.83 4.21 -16.38
N ALA A 187 -13.38 4.64 -15.23
CA ALA A 187 -14.67 4.14 -14.78
C ALA A 187 -15.81 4.30 -15.84
N PRO A 188 -15.88 5.40 -16.61
CA PRO A 188 -16.87 5.54 -17.67
C PRO A 188 -16.82 4.47 -18.76
N GLU A 189 -15.65 3.89 -19.02
CA GLU A 189 -15.50 2.81 -20.01
C GLU A 189 -16.04 1.47 -19.51
N LEU A 190 -16.33 1.35 -18.21
CA LEU A 190 -16.95 0.18 -17.59
C LEU A 190 -18.46 0.35 -17.37
N GLU A 191 -19.01 1.54 -17.61
CA GLU A 191 -20.45 1.78 -17.55
C GLU A 191 -21.13 0.90 -18.60
N GLY A 192 -22.04 0.05 -18.17
CA GLY A 192 -22.77 -0.90 -19.04
C GLY A 192 -22.17 -2.31 -19.11
N LEU A 193 -21.08 -2.60 -18.38
CA LEU A 193 -20.53 -3.95 -18.26
C LEU A 193 -21.08 -4.73 -17.04
N SER A 194 -22.07 -4.19 -16.33
CA SER A 194 -22.74 -4.78 -15.16
C SER A 194 -23.87 -5.72 -15.55
#